data_0a3b9325cba0273291ef44f8240f1bcf
#
_entry.id   0a3b9325cba0273291ef44f8240f1bcf
#
_cell.length_a   1.000
_cell.length_b   1.000
_cell.length_c   1.000
_cell.angle_alpha   90.00
_cell.angle_beta   90.00
_cell.angle_gamma   90.00
#
_symmetry.space_group_name_H-M   'P 1'
#
loop_
_entity.id
_entity.type
_entity.pdbx_description
1 polymer ?
#
loop_
_entity_poly.entity_id
_entity_poly.type
_entity_poly.pdbx_seq_one_letter_code
_entity_poly.pdbx_strand_id
1 'polypeptide(L)'
;DADPETACPQQLPVQGEGRGDDPDPEHGGECGKAEEAILFYEAVFSDTSIDAMDYYGVGEEPDAPGTVKFASFKLEDQAFAAMDSAQAHDFEFNEAFSFIVNCENQEEIDYYWEALSYVPEAENCGWLKDKYGVSWQIVPTDMNEMMQTADLEKLARVTEATLKMKKLDLGELRRVYEG
;
A
#
# COMPACT_ATOMS: atom_id res chain seq x y z
N ASP A 1 -10.17 -18.82 23.63
CA ASP A 1 -10.64 -17.43 23.65
C ASP A 1 -9.40 -16.55 23.65
N ALA A 2 -8.96 -16.19 22.47
CA ALA A 2 -7.90 -15.20 22.28
C ALA A 2 -8.57 -13.83 22.10
N ASP A 3 -8.16 -12.90 22.93
CA ASP A 3 -8.65 -11.52 22.96
C ASP A 3 -8.27 -10.84 21.64
N PRO A 4 -9.19 -10.28 20.84
CA PRO A 4 -8.90 -9.66 19.55
C PRO A 4 -8.16 -8.31 19.66
N GLU A 5 -7.85 -7.81 20.84
CA GLU A 5 -7.24 -6.49 21.07
C GLU A 5 -5.69 -6.47 21.04
N THR A 6 -5.02 -7.57 20.69
CA THR A 6 -3.55 -7.64 20.73
C THR A 6 -2.89 -7.82 19.35
N ALA A 7 -3.50 -7.37 18.27
CA ALA A 7 -2.79 -7.28 16.99
C ALA A 7 -1.77 -6.12 17.06
N CYS A 8 -0.49 -6.45 17.04
CA CYS A 8 0.58 -5.44 16.91
C CYS A 8 0.38 -4.70 15.58
N PRO A 9 0.28 -3.35 15.56
CA PRO A 9 0.13 -2.63 14.30
C PRO A 9 1.31 -2.89 13.37
N GLN A 10 1.04 -3.05 12.08
CA GLN A 10 2.09 -3.24 11.09
C GLN A 10 2.81 -1.91 10.87
N GLN A 11 4.12 -1.94 10.95
CA GLN A 11 4.94 -0.75 10.83
C GLN A 11 5.34 -0.52 9.38
N LEU A 12 4.97 0.63 8.83
CA LEU A 12 5.37 1.08 7.50
C LEU A 12 6.55 2.05 7.65
N PRO A 13 7.79 1.64 7.35
CA PRO A 13 8.89 2.58 7.25
C PRO A 13 8.75 3.38 5.95
N VAL A 14 8.48 4.66 6.03
CA VAL A 14 8.46 5.55 4.87
C VAL A 14 9.85 6.16 4.71
N GLN A 15 10.50 5.92 3.56
CA GLN A 15 11.84 6.41 3.29
C GLN A 15 11.83 7.63 2.37
N GLY A 16 12.59 8.66 2.76
CA GLY A 16 12.97 9.75 1.87
C GLY A 16 14.20 9.35 1.04
N GLU A 17 14.15 9.39 -0.28
CA GLU A 17 15.34 9.30 -1.12
C GLU A 17 16.19 10.55 -0.92
N GLY A 18 17.33 10.40 -0.23
CA GLY A 18 18.40 11.39 -0.24
C GLY A 18 19.10 11.37 -1.59
N ARG A 19 18.69 12.22 -2.55
CA ARG A 19 19.59 12.61 -3.63
C ARG A 19 20.69 13.47 -3.04
N GLY A 20 21.92 13.00 -3.15
CA GLY A 20 23.10 13.78 -2.83
C GLY A 20 23.26 14.93 -3.83
N ASP A 21 22.75 16.09 -3.45
CA ASP A 21 23.19 17.40 -3.89
C ASP A 21 23.08 18.33 -2.71
N ASP A 22 24.05 19.25 -2.54
CA ASP A 22 24.26 20.12 -1.39
C ASP A 22 22.95 20.73 -0.85
N PRO A 23 22.79 20.82 0.48
CA PRO A 23 21.62 21.43 1.07
C PRO A 23 21.60 22.94 0.75
N ASP A 24 20.63 23.37 -0.03
CA ASP A 24 20.27 24.76 -0.18
C ASP A 24 19.69 25.24 1.18
N PRO A 25 20.32 26.18 1.88
CA PRO A 25 19.92 26.59 3.23
C PRO A 25 18.63 27.40 3.29
N GLU A 26 17.94 27.62 2.19
CA GLU A 26 16.69 28.42 2.11
C GLU A 26 15.42 27.61 1.86
N HIS A 27 15.52 26.30 1.64
CA HIS A 27 14.34 25.42 1.64
C HIS A 27 14.32 24.65 2.94
N GLY A 28 13.37 24.97 3.80
CA GLY A 28 13.09 24.25 5.03
C GLY A 28 13.06 22.75 4.73
N GLY A 29 13.80 21.97 5.55
CA GLY A 29 14.07 20.57 5.34
C GLY A 29 12.85 19.81 4.84
N GLU A 30 13.05 18.93 3.87
CA GLU A 30 12.00 18.02 3.43
C GLU A 30 11.51 17.30 4.70
N CYS A 31 10.36 17.76 5.21
CA CYS A 31 9.63 17.02 6.23
C CYS A 31 9.50 15.59 5.76
N GLY A 32 9.68 14.63 6.65
CA GLY A 32 9.62 13.22 6.33
C GLY A 32 8.32 12.87 5.59
N LYS A 33 8.34 11.77 4.88
CA LYS A 33 7.23 11.37 4.00
C LYS A 33 6.10 10.64 4.74
N ALA A 34 6.26 10.36 6.04
CA ALA A 34 5.27 9.58 6.80
C ALA A 34 3.91 10.28 6.86
N GLU A 35 3.86 11.57 7.18
CA GLU A 35 2.61 12.34 7.18
C GLU A 35 1.98 12.40 5.79
N GLU A 36 2.77 12.71 4.76
CA GLU A 36 2.29 12.75 3.37
C GLU A 36 1.68 11.40 2.94
N ALA A 37 2.34 10.30 3.30
CA ALA A 37 1.86 8.95 2.96
C ALA A 37 0.54 8.62 3.69
N ILE A 38 0.44 8.94 4.99
CA ILE A 38 -0.77 8.71 5.76
C ILE A 38 -1.95 9.50 5.18
N LEU A 39 -1.76 10.79 4.91
CA LEU A 39 -2.79 11.65 4.32
C LEU A 39 -3.18 11.19 2.90
N PHE A 40 -2.22 10.69 2.14
CA PHE A 40 -2.51 10.09 0.83
C PHE A 40 -3.39 8.86 0.95
N TYR A 41 -3.07 7.93 1.85
CA TYR A 41 -3.90 6.74 2.05
C TYR A 41 -5.28 7.09 2.63
N GLU A 42 -5.35 8.07 3.55
CA GLU A 42 -6.63 8.58 4.04
C GLU A 42 -7.52 9.12 2.91
N ALA A 43 -6.93 9.76 1.91
CA ALA A 43 -7.67 10.25 0.74
C ALA A 43 -8.11 9.15 -0.23
N VAL A 44 -7.41 8.00 -0.25
CA VAL A 44 -7.69 6.87 -1.16
C VAL A 44 -8.70 5.90 -0.55
N PHE A 45 -8.58 5.58 0.73
CA PHE A 45 -9.44 4.60 1.40
C PHE A 45 -10.62 5.29 2.10
N SER A 46 -11.80 4.68 2.06
CA SER A 46 -13.04 5.30 2.52
C SER A 46 -13.24 5.24 4.03
N ASP A 47 -12.81 4.17 4.68
CA ASP A 47 -12.90 3.97 6.13
C ASP A 47 -11.50 4.07 6.73
N THR A 48 -11.16 5.29 7.15
CA THR A 48 -9.83 5.61 7.67
C THR A 48 -9.93 6.40 8.96
N SER A 49 -8.95 6.27 9.83
CA SER A 49 -8.78 7.11 11.00
C SER A 49 -7.30 7.31 11.33
N ILE A 50 -6.93 8.52 11.72
CA ILE A 50 -5.61 8.82 12.30
C ILE A 50 -5.82 8.86 13.81
N ASP A 51 -5.32 7.83 14.52
CA ASP A 51 -5.49 7.70 15.97
C ASP A 51 -4.49 8.55 16.75
N ALA A 52 -3.25 8.67 16.22
CA ALA A 52 -2.20 9.54 16.78
C ALA A 52 -1.22 9.98 15.69
N MET A 53 -0.68 11.19 15.85
CA MET A 53 0.42 11.70 15.02
C MET A 53 1.28 12.63 15.87
N ASP A 54 2.43 12.13 16.29
CA ASP A 54 3.38 12.84 17.14
C ASP A 54 4.59 13.28 16.31
N TYR A 55 5.05 14.50 16.55
CA TYR A 55 6.15 15.12 15.81
C TYR A 55 7.35 15.38 16.71
N TYR A 56 8.55 15.41 16.13
CA TYR A 56 9.72 15.92 16.81
C TYR A 56 9.60 17.42 17.07
N GLY A 57 9.90 17.82 18.31
CA GLY A 57 9.92 19.22 18.74
C GLY A 57 11.29 19.88 18.52
N VAL A 58 11.34 21.21 18.70
CA VAL A 58 12.60 21.96 18.64
C VAL A 58 13.56 21.49 19.73
N GLY A 59 14.76 21.05 19.34
CA GLY A 59 15.79 20.52 20.24
C GLY A 59 15.57 19.08 20.70
N GLU A 60 14.62 18.38 20.12
CA GLU A 60 14.40 16.95 20.32
C GLU A 60 15.19 16.16 19.25
N GLU A 61 15.93 15.17 19.71
CA GLU A 61 16.75 14.29 18.87
C GLU A 61 16.01 12.95 18.66
N PRO A 62 16.29 12.16 17.59
CA PRO A 62 17.40 12.34 16.64
C PRO A 62 17.01 13.07 15.34
N ASP A 63 15.75 13.43 15.12
CA ASP A 63 15.29 13.95 13.85
C ASP A 63 14.96 15.46 13.88
N ALA A 64 14.68 16.03 12.70
CA ALA A 64 14.35 17.44 12.57
C ALA A 64 12.97 17.76 13.18
N PRO A 65 12.80 18.97 13.78
CA PRO A 65 11.50 19.40 14.24
C PRO A 65 10.46 19.38 13.11
N GLY A 66 9.28 18.79 13.40
CA GLY A 66 8.18 18.68 12.47
C GLY A 66 8.16 17.38 11.64
N THR A 67 9.18 16.52 11.74
CA THR A 67 9.08 15.15 11.19
C THR A 67 8.26 14.26 12.11
N VAL A 68 7.62 13.22 11.56
CA VAL A 68 6.75 12.31 12.31
C VAL A 68 7.59 11.37 13.16
N LYS A 69 7.52 11.55 14.47
CA LYS A 69 8.16 10.67 15.46
C LYS A 69 7.47 9.33 15.57
N PHE A 70 6.14 9.35 15.55
CA PHE A 70 5.28 8.18 15.55
C PHE A 70 3.87 8.57 15.09
N ALA A 71 3.28 7.74 14.24
CA ALA A 71 1.87 7.85 13.91
C ALA A 71 1.21 6.47 13.98
N SER A 72 -0.04 6.44 14.43
CA SER A 72 -0.92 5.27 14.34
C SER A 72 -2.20 5.65 13.60
N PHE A 73 -2.62 4.80 12.69
CA PHE A 73 -3.78 5.04 11.83
C PHE A 73 -4.41 3.72 11.40
N LYS A 74 -5.62 3.80 10.84
CA LYS A 74 -6.32 2.66 10.27
C LYS A 74 -6.67 2.96 8.82
N LEU A 75 -6.56 1.92 8.00
CA LEU A 75 -7.11 1.85 6.66
C LEU A 75 -8.07 0.66 6.66
N GLU A 76 -9.35 0.93 6.47
CA GLU A 76 -10.41 -0.05 6.70
C GLU A 76 -10.28 -0.66 8.12
N ASP A 77 -10.36 -1.95 8.28
CA ASP A 77 -10.22 -2.64 9.57
C ASP A 77 -8.76 -2.89 10.00
N GLN A 78 -7.77 -2.49 9.18
CA GLN A 78 -6.36 -2.78 9.43
C GLN A 78 -5.66 -1.61 10.12
N ALA A 79 -5.03 -1.89 11.27
CA ALA A 79 -4.20 -0.91 11.97
C ALA A 79 -2.78 -0.86 11.42
N PHE A 80 -2.23 0.36 11.32
CA PHE A 80 -0.89 0.66 10.86
C PHE A 80 -0.17 1.59 11.81
N ALA A 81 1.16 1.57 11.76
CA ALA A 81 2.01 2.61 12.32
C ALA A 81 3.02 3.08 11.28
N ALA A 82 3.39 4.35 11.34
CA ALA A 82 4.43 4.94 10.50
C ALA A 82 5.29 5.90 11.32
N MET A 83 6.53 6.09 10.86
CA MET A 83 7.46 7.06 11.41
C MET A 83 8.44 7.50 10.32
N ASP A 84 8.96 8.68 10.46
CA ASP A 84 10.12 9.12 9.71
C ASP A 84 11.40 8.62 10.39
N SER A 85 12.48 8.53 9.65
CA SER A 85 13.78 8.12 10.18
C SER A 85 14.85 9.15 9.86
N ALA A 86 15.53 9.63 10.89
CA ALA A 86 16.69 10.50 10.77
C ALA A 86 17.91 9.82 10.13
N GLN A 87 17.87 8.50 9.97
CA GLN A 87 18.98 7.72 9.44
C GLN A 87 18.62 7.19 8.04
N ALA A 88 19.56 7.30 7.11
CA ALA A 88 19.46 6.60 5.85
C ALA A 88 19.53 5.08 6.08
N HIS A 89 18.67 4.33 5.39
CA HIS A 89 18.62 2.88 5.45
C HIS A 89 19.02 2.29 4.08
N ASP A 90 19.71 1.15 4.11
CA ASP A 90 20.10 0.41 2.90
C ASP A 90 19.01 -0.56 2.41
N PHE A 91 17.76 -0.40 2.88
CA PHE A 91 16.62 -1.22 2.49
C PHE A 91 15.48 -0.35 1.99
N GLU A 92 14.70 -0.89 1.07
CA GLU A 92 13.51 -0.28 0.50
C GLU A 92 12.35 -1.28 0.56
N PHE A 93 11.14 -0.80 0.33
CA PHE A 93 10.00 -1.67 0.08
C PHE A 93 10.25 -2.51 -1.18
N ASN A 94 9.83 -3.76 -1.12
CA ASN A 94 9.91 -4.67 -2.26
C ASN A 94 8.69 -5.61 -2.30
N GLU A 95 8.58 -6.38 -3.37
CA GLU A 95 7.45 -7.25 -3.66
C GLU A 95 7.39 -8.51 -2.79
N ALA A 96 8.33 -8.72 -1.85
CA ALA A 96 8.26 -9.81 -0.88
C ALA A 96 7.11 -9.62 0.13
N PHE A 97 6.58 -8.40 0.22
CA PHE A 97 5.42 -8.04 1.02
C PHE A 97 4.48 -7.15 0.20
N SER A 98 3.18 -7.32 0.37
CA SER A 98 2.16 -6.48 -0.25
C SER A 98 0.88 -6.47 0.56
N PHE A 99 0.09 -5.43 0.38
CA PHE A 99 -1.29 -5.37 0.88
C PHE A 99 -2.26 -5.79 -0.22
N ILE A 100 -3.35 -6.46 0.16
CA ILE A 100 -4.41 -6.87 -0.76
C ILE A 100 -5.62 -5.96 -0.51
N VAL A 101 -6.11 -5.35 -1.59
CA VAL A 101 -7.39 -4.63 -1.62
C VAL A 101 -8.39 -5.51 -2.34
N ASN A 102 -9.39 -5.99 -1.58
CA ASN A 102 -10.46 -6.80 -2.14
C ASN A 102 -11.56 -5.88 -2.68
N CYS A 103 -11.89 -6.01 -3.95
CA CYS A 103 -12.84 -5.18 -4.68
C CYS A 103 -14.11 -5.99 -5.03
N GLU A 104 -15.28 -5.42 -4.75
CA GLU A 104 -16.59 -6.07 -5.02
C GLU A 104 -16.97 -6.00 -6.50
N ASN A 105 -16.44 -5.03 -7.23
CA ASN A 105 -16.82 -4.76 -8.62
C ASN A 105 -15.67 -4.12 -9.42
N GLN A 106 -15.88 -3.97 -10.74
CA GLN A 106 -14.87 -3.39 -11.62
C GLN A 106 -14.62 -1.91 -11.33
N GLU A 107 -15.62 -1.17 -10.87
CA GLU A 107 -15.48 0.27 -10.58
C GLU A 107 -14.52 0.50 -9.41
N GLU A 108 -14.56 -0.38 -8.39
CA GLU A 108 -13.59 -0.35 -7.28
C GLU A 108 -12.18 -0.75 -7.73
N ILE A 109 -12.06 -1.79 -8.58
CA ILE A 109 -10.77 -2.17 -9.17
C ILE A 109 -10.16 -0.98 -9.92
N ASP A 110 -10.96 -0.32 -10.75
CA ASP A 110 -10.52 0.83 -11.54
C ASP A 110 -10.11 2.00 -10.64
N TYR A 111 -10.91 2.28 -9.62
CA TYR A 111 -10.64 3.36 -8.65
C TYR A 111 -9.32 3.16 -7.91
N TYR A 112 -9.12 2.00 -7.26
CA TYR A 112 -7.88 1.74 -6.51
C TYR A 112 -6.67 1.62 -7.43
N TRP A 113 -6.85 1.06 -8.63
CA TRP A 113 -5.78 1.01 -9.62
C TRP A 113 -5.32 2.41 -10.03
N GLU A 114 -6.24 3.30 -10.35
CA GLU A 114 -5.93 4.68 -10.76
C GLU A 114 -5.33 5.50 -9.61
N ALA A 115 -5.78 5.27 -8.39
CA ALA A 115 -5.31 6.01 -7.22
C ALA A 115 -3.92 5.56 -6.75
N LEU A 116 -3.61 4.26 -6.82
CA LEU A 116 -2.41 3.67 -6.23
C LEU A 116 -1.31 3.33 -7.23
N SER A 117 -1.61 3.12 -8.53
CA SER A 117 -0.58 2.75 -9.49
C SER A 117 0.30 3.95 -9.87
N TYR A 118 1.57 3.87 -9.49
CA TYR A 118 2.55 4.92 -9.76
C TYR A 118 3.75 4.44 -10.58
N VAL A 119 4.06 3.14 -10.53
CA VAL A 119 5.21 2.51 -11.20
C VAL A 119 4.72 1.54 -12.28
N PRO A 120 4.61 1.94 -13.56
CA PRO A 120 4.03 1.11 -14.63
C PRO A 120 4.76 -0.22 -14.86
N GLU A 121 6.05 -0.29 -14.51
CA GLU A 121 6.88 -1.49 -14.63
C GLU A 121 6.54 -2.56 -13.58
N ALA A 122 5.95 -2.14 -12.45
CA ALA A 122 5.50 -3.05 -11.38
C ALA A 122 4.10 -3.61 -11.63
N GLU A 123 3.37 -3.09 -12.61
CA GLU A 123 2.01 -3.52 -12.93
C GLU A 123 1.99 -4.91 -13.57
N ASN A 124 1.44 -5.91 -12.87
CA ASN A 124 1.29 -7.26 -13.39
C ASN A 124 0.30 -8.08 -12.58
N CYS A 125 -0.66 -8.74 -13.21
CA CYS A 125 -1.59 -9.70 -12.58
C CYS A 125 -2.32 -9.15 -11.35
N GLY A 126 -2.76 -7.88 -11.38
CA GLY A 126 -3.39 -7.21 -10.26
C GLY A 126 -2.41 -6.54 -9.28
N TRP A 127 -1.10 -6.74 -9.45
CA TRP A 127 -0.07 -6.08 -8.66
C TRP A 127 0.24 -4.69 -9.22
N LEU A 128 0.54 -3.77 -8.31
CA LEU A 128 1.02 -2.43 -8.61
C LEU A 128 1.93 -1.94 -7.46
N LYS A 129 2.61 -0.83 -7.69
CA LYS A 129 3.43 -0.15 -6.69
C LYS A 129 3.05 1.32 -6.63
N ASP A 130 2.84 1.84 -5.43
CA ASP A 130 2.51 3.24 -5.21
C ASP A 130 3.73 4.16 -5.24
N LYS A 131 3.49 5.47 -5.07
CA LYS A 131 4.54 6.50 -5.10
C LYS A 131 5.51 6.44 -3.92
N TYR A 132 5.21 5.66 -2.89
CA TYR A 132 6.07 5.42 -1.73
C TYR A 132 6.81 4.08 -1.82
N GLY A 133 6.62 3.33 -2.91
CA GLY A 133 7.26 2.04 -3.14
C GLY A 133 6.54 0.85 -2.51
N VAL A 134 5.39 1.07 -1.87
CA VAL A 134 4.58 0.00 -1.27
C VAL A 134 3.88 -0.79 -2.38
N SER A 135 3.98 -2.12 -2.29
CA SER A 135 3.33 -3.03 -3.22
C SER A 135 1.91 -3.35 -2.79
N TRP A 136 0.98 -3.29 -3.74
CA TRP A 136 -0.44 -3.57 -3.56
C TRP A 136 -0.90 -4.62 -4.56
N GLN A 137 -1.92 -5.39 -4.18
CA GLN A 137 -2.66 -6.28 -5.05
C GLN A 137 -4.12 -5.84 -5.07
N ILE A 138 -4.61 -5.44 -6.24
CA ILE A 138 -6.02 -5.03 -6.43
C ILE A 138 -6.75 -6.23 -7.01
N VAL A 139 -7.57 -6.89 -6.19
CA VAL A 139 -8.10 -8.23 -6.47
C VAL A 139 -9.61 -8.25 -6.30
N PRO A 140 -10.39 -8.77 -7.26
CA PRO A 140 -11.82 -8.96 -7.05
C PRO A 140 -12.08 -10.03 -5.97
N THR A 141 -13.11 -9.82 -5.14
CA THR A 141 -13.54 -10.77 -4.10
C THR A 141 -13.83 -12.16 -4.67
N ASP A 142 -14.36 -12.23 -5.88
CA ASP A 142 -14.63 -13.49 -6.62
C ASP A 142 -13.36 -14.32 -6.86
N MET A 143 -12.17 -13.69 -6.87
CA MET A 143 -10.90 -14.40 -7.15
C MET A 143 -10.63 -15.54 -6.17
N ASN A 144 -10.99 -15.36 -4.90
CA ASN A 144 -10.81 -16.41 -3.90
C ASN A 144 -11.61 -17.66 -4.23
N GLU A 145 -12.87 -17.51 -4.68
CA GLU A 145 -13.71 -18.63 -5.10
C GLU A 145 -13.16 -19.28 -6.38
N MET A 146 -12.79 -18.47 -7.37
CA MET A 146 -12.25 -18.95 -8.64
C MET A 146 -10.96 -19.76 -8.45
N MET A 147 -10.07 -19.30 -7.56
CA MET A 147 -8.79 -19.96 -7.31
C MET A 147 -8.91 -21.20 -6.40
N GLN A 148 -9.99 -21.32 -5.63
CA GLN A 148 -10.25 -22.49 -4.77
C GLN A 148 -11.12 -23.56 -5.44
N THR A 149 -11.51 -23.38 -6.70
CA THR A 149 -12.30 -24.37 -7.43
C THR A 149 -11.59 -25.71 -7.55
N ALA A 150 -12.33 -26.81 -7.34
CA ALA A 150 -11.83 -28.16 -7.59
C ALA A 150 -11.76 -28.53 -9.09
N ASP A 151 -12.35 -27.71 -9.97
CA ASP A 151 -12.31 -27.88 -11.42
C ASP A 151 -11.00 -27.33 -11.98
N LEU A 152 -10.08 -28.24 -12.31
CA LEU A 152 -8.75 -27.88 -12.81
C LEU A 152 -8.77 -27.20 -14.18
N GLU A 153 -9.79 -27.42 -15.00
CA GLU A 153 -9.92 -26.76 -16.29
C GLU A 153 -10.33 -25.29 -16.09
N LYS A 154 -11.28 -25.03 -15.19
CA LYS A 154 -11.64 -23.67 -14.80
C LYS A 154 -10.45 -22.94 -14.19
N LEU A 155 -9.77 -23.57 -13.25
CA LEU A 155 -8.58 -23.00 -12.61
C LEU A 155 -7.50 -22.62 -13.64
N ALA A 156 -7.24 -23.51 -14.60
CA ALA A 156 -6.25 -23.25 -15.65
C ALA A 156 -6.64 -22.05 -16.53
N ARG A 157 -7.93 -21.94 -16.93
CA ARG A 157 -8.41 -20.81 -17.73
C ARG A 157 -8.30 -19.47 -16.99
N VAL A 158 -8.71 -19.43 -15.73
CA VAL A 158 -8.60 -18.21 -14.90
C VAL A 158 -7.13 -17.82 -14.71
N THR A 159 -6.28 -18.79 -14.37
CA THR A 159 -4.84 -18.53 -14.19
C THR A 159 -4.22 -17.99 -15.48
N GLU A 160 -4.51 -18.60 -16.64
CA GLU A 160 -3.99 -18.15 -17.93
C GLU A 160 -4.47 -16.74 -18.28
N ALA A 161 -5.73 -16.41 -17.98
CA ALA A 161 -6.26 -15.07 -18.22
C ALA A 161 -5.60 -14.04 -17.28
N THR A 162 -5.51 -14.34 -15.99
CA THR A 162 -4.85 -13.47 -14.99
C THR A 162 -3.43 -13.13 -15.37
N LEU A 163 -2.63 -14.13 -15.80
CA LEU A 163 -1.24 -13.94 -16.21
C LEU A 163 -1.02 -13.03 -17.43
N LYS A 164 -2.08 -12.75 -18.19
CA LYS A 164 -2.02 -11.85 -19.36
C LYS A 164 -2.48 -10.43 -19.05
N MET A 165 -2.98 -10.19 -17.85
CA MET A 165 -3.50 -8.88 -17.44
C MET A 165 -2.47 -8.12 -16.63
N LYS A 166 -2.51 -6.80 -16.70
CA LYS A 166 -1.94 -5.89 -15.70
C LYS A 166 -3.01 -5.63 -14.63
N LYS A 167 -3.94 -4.74 -14.91
CA LYS A 167 -5.15 -4.55 -14.11
C LYS A 167 -6.12 -5.70 -14.39
N LEU A 168 -6.74 -6.26 -13.37
CA LEU A 168 -7.68 -7.35 -13.52
C LEU A 168 -9.00 -6.85 -14.12
N ASP A 169 -9.51 -7.60 -15.10
CA ASP A 169 -10.85 -7.42 -15.69
C ASP A 169 -11.78 -8.50 -15.13
N LEU A 170 -12.64 -8.08 -14.21
CA LEU A 170 -13.58 -8.98 -13.52
C LEU A 170 -14.57 -9.64 -14.51
N GLY A 171 -14.99 -8.91 -15.55
CA GLY A 171 -15.89 -9.46 -16.57
C GLY A 171 -15.23 -10.58 -17.36
N GLU A 172 -13.99 -10.38 -17.78
CA GLU A 172 -13.21 -11.41 -18.48
C GLU A 172 -12.89 -12.61 -17.57
N LEU A 173 -12.53 -12.38 -16.30
CA LEU A 173 -12.28 -13.46 -15.34
C LEU A 173 -13.54 -14.33 -15.14
N ARG A 174 -14.71 -13.71 -14.94
CA ARG A 174 -15.99 -14.43 -14.85
C ARG A 174 -16.31 -15.21 -16.11
N ARG A 175 -16.11 -14.60 -17.28
CA ARG A 175 -16.34 -15.23 -18.58
C ARG A 175 -15.50 -16.50 -18.77
N VAL A 176 -14.20 -16.44 -18.47
CA VAL A 176 -13.32 -17.62 -18.63
C VAL A 176 -13.55 -18.67 -17.55
N TYR A 177 -14.05 -18.29 -16.38
CA TYR A 177 -14.42 -19.20 -15.32
C TYR A 177 -15.67 -20.03 -15.68
N GLU A 178 -16.64 -19.41 -16.31
CA GLU A 178 -17.88 -20.10 -16.73
C GLU A 178 -17.66 -21.03 -17.94
N GLY A 179 -16.80 -20.67 -18.90
CA GLY A 179 -16.42 -21.46 -20.07
C GLY A 179 -16.92 -20.93 -21.38
#